data_97eb184b2f1f28571e5a7291c74cfb8d
#
_entry.id   97eb184b2f1f28571e5a7291c74cfb8d
#
_cell.length_a   1.000
_cell.length_b   1.000
_cell.length_c   1.000
_cell.angle_alpha   90.00
_cell.angle_beta   90.00
_cell.angle_gamma   90.00
#
_symmetry.space_group_name_H-M   'P 1'
#
loop_
_entity.id
_entity.type
_entity.pdbx_description
1 polymer ?
#
loop_
_entity_poly.entity_id
_entity_poly.type
_entity_poly.pdbx_seq_one_letter_code
_entity_poly.pdbx_strand_id
1 'polypeptide(L)'
;MAKIVQRSEILFRAPTRIGLLADVTERLFAKGVNVLGIRAYEEDGTGVFLIFTDDSRGATEALETLGEGHLGSIPVIAALVPNDPGQLAAISRVLANADINVTQVHATTTDAPTAEVVLTTDDNVRAMEALMQL
;
A
#
# COMPACT_ATOMS: atom_id res chain seq x y z
N MET A 1 -2.65 18.84 10.00
CA MET A 1 -3.00 18.96 8.57
C MET A 1 -2.57 17.73 7.83
N ALA A 2 -3.43 17.18 7.01
CA ALA A 2 -3.15 15.98 6.24
C ALA A 2 -2.42 16.32 4.94
N LYS A 3 -1.48 15.49 4.55
CA LYS A 3 -0.85 15.56 3.24
C LYS A 3 -1.33 14.35 2.43
N ILE A 4 -1.99 14.61 1.32
CA ILE A 4 -2.63 13.59 0.50
C ILE A 4 -1.87 13.47 -0.82
N VAL A 5 -1.41 12.27 -1.16
CA VAL A 5 -0.66 12.01 -2.39
C VAL A 5 -1.18 10.75 -3.06
N GLN A 6 -1.16 10.76 -4.38
CA GLN A 6 -1.45 9.56 -5.15
C GLN A 6 -0.18 8.74 -5.31
N ARG A 7 -0.29 7.42 -5.13
CA ARG A 7 0.81 6.47 -5.23
C ARG A 7 0.31 5.21 -5.91
N SER A 8 1.20 4.24 -6.04
CA SER A 8 0.85 2.90 -6.51
C SER A 8 1.52 1.87 -5.63
N GLU A 9 0.80 0.79 -5.33
CA GLU A 9 1.39 -0.39 -4.72
C GLU A 9 1.65 -1.43 -5.79
N ILE A 10 2.73 -2.19 -5.62
CA ILE A 10 3.00 -3.34 -6.47
C ILE A 10 2.23 -4.52 -5.91
N LEU A 11 1.43 -5.15 -6.75
CA LEU A 11 0.74 -6.39 -6.42
C LEU A 11 1.53 -7.54 -7.03
N PHE A 12 1.96 -8.49 -6.20
CA PHE A 12 2.64 -9.67 -6.67
C PHE A 12 1.93 -10.90 -6.13
N ARG A 13 1.63 -11.85 -7.01
CA ARG A 13 1.00 -13.12 -6.66
C ARG A 13 1.82 -14.26 -7.20
N ALA A 14 2.09 -15.24 -6.36
CA ALA A 14 2.81 -16.45 -6.75
C ALA A 14 2.30 -17.63 -5.93
N PRO A 15 2.46 -18.87 -6.42
CA PRO A 15 2.12 -20.04 -5.61
C PRO A 15 2.86 -19.99 -4.29
N THR A 16 2.14 -20.25 -3.20
CA THR A 16 2.73 -20.21 -1.87
C THR A 16 3.76 -21.35 -1.69
N ARG A 17 4.85 -21.04 -1.00
CA ARG A 17 5.89 -22.02 -0.69
C ARG A 17 6.78 -21.49 0.44
N ILE A 18 7.46 -22.39 1.08
CA ILE A 18 8.47 -22.00 2.09
C ILE A 18 9.54 -21.18 1.38
N GLY A 19 9.88 -20.04 1.96
CA GLY A 19 10.91 -19.15 1.43
C GLY A 19 10.44 -18.12 0.42
N LEU A 20 9.14 -18.09 0.07
CA LEU A 20 8.63 -17.12 -0.89
C LEU A 20 8.86 -15.68 -0.41
N LEU A 21 8.55 -15.39 0.85
CA LEU A 21 8.77 -14.06 1.41
C LEU A 21 10.26 -13.68 1.41
N ALA A 22 11.12 -14.64 1.74
CA ALA A 22 12.55 -14.41 1.72
C ALA A 22 13.04 -14.06 0.31
N ASP A 23 12.60 -14.82 -0.68
CA ASP A 23 12.98 -14.57 -2.07
C ASP A 23 12.50 -13.22 -2.57
N VAL A 24 11.26 -12.86 -2.26
CA VAL A 24 10.68 -11.56 -2.64
C VAL A 24 11.50 -10.42 -2.03
N THR A 25 11.73 -10.47 -0.73
CA THR A 25 12.42 -9.38 -0.04
C THR A 25 13.91 -9.31 -0.41
N GLU A 26 14.56 -10.44 -0.65
CA GLU A 26 15.95 -10.46 -1.09
C GLU A 26 16.12 -9.87 -2.50
N ARG A 27 15.16 -10.10 -3.40
CA ARG A 27 15.19 -9.51 -4.75
C ARG A 27 15.01 -8.00 -4.68
N LEU A 28 14.11 -7.53 -3.83
CA LEU A 28 13.92 -6.10 -3.62
C LEU A 28 15.19 -5.47 -3.05
N PHE A 29 15.82 -6.11 -2.08
CA PHE A 29 17.06 -5.65 -1.49
C PHE A 29 18.20 -5.60 -2.52
N ALA A 30 18.33 -6.63 -3.35
CA ALA A 30 19.38 -6.71 -4.35
C ALA A 30 19.27 -5.58 -5.40
N LYS A 31 18.07 -5.08 -5.62
CA LYS A 31 17.80 -3.97 -6.55
C LYS A 31 17.86 -2.60 -5.87
N GLY A 32 18.14 -2.57 -4.56
CA GLY A 32 18.19 -1.33 -3.80
C GLY A 32 16.84 -0.70 -3.53
N VAL A 33 15.77 -1.48 -3.61
CA VAL A 33 14.41 -0.98 -3.38
C VAL A 33 14.14 -0.94 -1.89
N ASN A 34 13.74 0.22 -1.40
CA ASN A 34 13.31 0.38 -0.01
C ASN A 34 11.82 0.12 0.10
N VAL A 35 11.44 -0.84 0.93
CA VAL A 35 10.04 -1.16 1.18
C VAL A 35 9.53 -0.24 2.29
N LEU A 36 8.59 0.62 1.95
CA LEU A 36 7.98 1.56 2.90
C LEU A 36 6.80 0.92 3.63
N GLY A 37 6.17 -0.05 3.00
CA GLY A 37 5.10 -0.82 3.62
C GLY A 37 4.90 -2.11 2.83
N ILE A 38 4.50 -3.15 3.53
CA ILE A 38 4.22 -4.43 2.90
C ILE A 38 3.07 -5.12 3.63
N ARG A 39 2.20 -5.71 2.86
CA ARG A 39 1.18 -6.63 3.37
C ARG A 39 1.28 -7.91 2.55
N ALA A 40 1.44 -9.02 3.24
CA ALA A 40 1.56 -10.31 2.58
C ALA A 40 0.67 -11.32 3.29
N TYR A 41 -0.01 -12.14 2.52
CA TYR A 41 -0.88 -13.16 3.06
C TYR A 41 -1.04 -14.30 2.06
N GLU A 42 -1.55 -15.42 2.55
CA GLU A 42 -1.85 -16.57 1.71
C GLU A 42 -3.37 -16.66 1.51
N GLU A 43 -3.78 -16.94 0.30
CA GLU A 43 -5.17 -17.15 -0.05
C GLU A 43 -5.26 -18.28 -1.08
N ASP A 44 -5.88 -19.38 -0.67
CA ASP A 44 -6.10 -20.56 -1.55
C ASP A 44 -4.84 -21.03 -2.26
N GLY A 45 -3.74 -21.14 -1.54
CA GLY A 45 -2.47 -21.62 -2.08
C GLY A 45 -1.67 -20.57 -2.85
N THR A 46 -2.14 -19.34 -2.85
CA THR A 46 -1.43 -18.22 -3.51
C THR A 46 -0.90 -17.26 -2.46
N GLY A 47 0.39 -16.93 -2.55
CA GLY A 47 0.97 -15.84 -1.77
C GLY A 47 0.65 -14.53 -2.46
N VAL A 48 0.06 -13.60 -1.72
CA VAL A 48 -0.32 -12.28 -2.21
C VAL A 48 0.51 -11.23 -1.48
N PHE A 49 1.17 -10.37 -2.23
CA PHE A 49 2.03 -9.32 -1.70
C PHE A 49 1.55 -7.97 -2.22
N LEU A 50 1.37 -7.03 -1.31
CA LEU A 50 1.09 -5.63 -1.64
C LEU A 50 2.25 -4.83 -1.10
N ILE A 51 3.03 -4.23 -2.00
CA ILE A 51 4.30 -3.60 -1.65
C ILE A 51 4.22 -2.11 -1.95
N PHE A 52 4.35 -1.32 -0.90
CA PHE A 52 4.37 0.14 -0.99
C PHE A 52 5.84 0.58 -0.98
N THR A 53 6.24 1.30 -2.02
CA THR A 53 7.62 1.74 -2.20
C THR A 53 7.64 3.09 -2.92
N ASP A 54 8.75 3.79 -2.79
CA ASP A 54 9.00 5.00 -3.59
C ASP A 54 9.67 4.70 -4.93
N ASP A 55 9.92 3.41 -5.22
CA ASP A 55 10.57 2.96 -6.45
C ASP A 55 9.79 1.78 -7.06
N SER A 56 8.62 2.07 -7.62
CA SER A 56 7.75 1.05 -8.22
C SER A 56 8.43 0.34 -9.40
N ARG A 57 9.19 1.07 -10.18
CA ARG A 57 9.89 0.49 -11.33
C ARG A 57 10.96 -0.51 -10.89
N GLY A 58 11.78 -0.12 -9.91
CA GLY A 58 12.81 -1.01 -9.36
C GLY A 58 12.20 -2.25 -8.72
N ALA A 59 11.09 -2.08 -8.01
CA ALA A 59 10.38 -3.20 -7.40
C ALA A 59 9.85 -4.18 -8.45
N THR A 60 9.25 -3.66 -9.51
CA THR A 60 8.75 -4.49 -10.61
C THR A 60 9.89 -5.27 -11.26
N GLU A 61 10.98 -4.60 -11.60
CA GLU A 61 12.15 -5.23 -12.20
C GLU A 61 12.74 -6.30 -11.29
N ALA A 62 12.81 -6.02 -9.99
CA ALA A 62 13.33 -6.97 -9.01
C ALA A 62 12.51 -8.26 -8.98
N LEU A 63 11.18 -8.12 -8.95
CA LEU A 63 10.29 -9.28 -8.83
C LEU A 63 10.18 -10.07 -10.13
N GLU A 64 10.34 -9.41 -11.27
CA GLU A 64 10.42 -10.10 -12.54
C GLU A 64 11.57 -11.11 -12.59
N THR A 65 12.65 -10.85 -11.86
CA THR A 65 13.80 -11.78 -11.82
C THR A 65 13.50 -13.10 -11.13
N LEU A 66 12.40 -13.20 -10.38
CA LEU A 66 11.98 -14.48 -9.78
C LEU A 66 11.56 -15.50 -10.83
N GLY A 67 11.11 -15.05 -11.99
CA GLY A 67 10.67 -15.94 -13.07
C GLY A 67 9.38 -16.68 -12.76
N GLU A 68 8.63 -16.26 -11.75
CA GLU A 68 7.35 -16.86 -11.37
C GLU A 68 6.40 -15.79 -10.93
N GLY A 69 5.10 -16.12 -10.91
CA GLY A 69 4.07 -15.24 -10.40
C GLY A 69 3.58 -14.20 -11.39
N HIS A 70 2.72 -13.35 -10.90
CA HIS A 70 2.09 -12.28 -11.67
C HIS A 70 2.23 -10.96 -10.97
N LEU A 71 2.57 -9.93 -11.73
CA LEU A 71 2.74 -8.57 -11.23
C LEU A 71 1.62 -7.68 -11.71
N GLY A 72 1.19 -6.78 -10.84
CA GLY A 72 0.22 -5.76 -11.15
C GLY A 72 0.53 -4.50 -10.36
N SER A 73 -0.27 -3.48 -10.60
CA SER A 73 -0.14 -2.21 -9.90
C SER A 73 -1.53 -1.78 -9.43
N ILE A 74 -1.61 -1.32 -8.19
CA ILE A 74 -2.86 -0.84 -7.60
C ILE A 74 -2.68 0.63 -7.26
N PRO A 75 -3.51 1.53 -7.85
CA PRO A 75 -3.48 2.93 -7.44
C PRO A 75 -3.93 3.06 -5.99
N VAL A 76 -3.19 3.81 -5.21
CA VAL A 76 -3.50 4.04 -3.80
C VAL A 76 -3.41 5.52 -3.47
N ILE A 77 -4.06 5.89 -2.37
CA ILE A 77 -3.92 7.22 -1.79
C ILE A 77 -3.11 7.06 -0.51
N ALA A 78 -2.04 7.84 -0.40
CA ALA A 78 -1.26 7.91 0.82
C ALA A 78 -1.60 9.20 1.55
N ALA A 79 -2.08 9.09 2.77
CA ALA A 79 -2.43 10.23 3.62
C ALA A 79 -1.46 10.27 4.80
N LEU A 80 -0.64 11.32 4.86
CA LEU A 80 0.23 11.57 5.99
C LEU A 80 -0.51 12.47 6.96
N VAL A 81 -0.75 11.99 8.16
CA VAL A 81 -1.58 12.66 9.18
C VAL A 81 -0.82 12.74 10.50
N PRO A 82 -1.21 13.64 11.42
CA PRO A 82 -0.65 13.61 12.76
C PRO A 82 -0.92 12.25 13.42
N ASN A 83 0.03 11.80 14.23
CA ASN A 83 -0.12 10.53 14.96
C ASN A 83 -0.90 10.77 16.25
N ASP A 84 -2.19 11.05 16.10
CA ASP A 84 -3.11 11.40 17.20
C ASP A 84 -4.35 10.50 17.13
N PRO A 85 -5.00 10.28 18.27
CA PRO A 85 -6.28 9.57 18.26
C PRO A 85 -7.30 10.26 17.35
N GLY A 86 -8.07 9.48 16.63
CA GLY A 86 -9.17 9.97 15.81
C GLY A 86 -8.83 10.31 14.36
N GLN A 87 -7.57 10.24 13.96
CA GLN A 87 -7.19 10.58 12.58
C GLN A 87 -7.78 9.61 11.55
N LEU A 88 -7.71 8.32 11.81
CA LEU A 88 -8.30 7.33 10.92
C LEU A 88 -9.84 7.45 10.90
N ALA A 89 -10.43 7.74 12.05
CA ALA A 89 -11.87 7.96 12.13
C ALA A 89 -12.29 9.17 11.28
N ALA A 90 -11.51 10.24 11.30
CA ALA A 90 -11.80 11.43 10.50
C ALA A 90 -11.73 11.13 9.00
N ILE A 91 -10.69 10.42 8.57
CA ILE A 91 -10.53 9.99 7.18
C ILE A 91 -11.75 9.14 6.76
N SER A 92 -12.07 8.15 7.57
CA SER A 92 -13.17 7.22 7.27
C SER A 92 -14.50 7.96 7.16
N ARG A 93 -14.75 8.92 8.05
CA ARG A 93 -16.01 9.68 8.05
C ARG A 93 -16.13 10.59 6.84
N VAL A 94 -15.04 11.23 6.46
CA VAL A 94 -15.04 12.10 5.27
C VAL A 94 -15.39 11.28 4.01
N LEU A 95 -14.81 10.10 3.87
CA LEU A 95 -15.08 9.24 2.72
C LEU A 95 -16.52 8.71 2.74
N ALA A 96 -17.00 8.31 3.90
CA ALA A 96 -18.38 7.83 4.06
C ALA A 96 -19.38 8.94 3.71
N ASN A 97 -19.13 10.17 4.15
CA ASN A 97 -20.01 11.30 3.85
C ASN A 97 -20.01 11.65 2.36
N ALA A 98 -18.95 11.32 1.64
CA ALA A 98 -18.85 11.52 0.19
C ALA A 98 -19.36 10.30 -0.60
N ASP A 99 -19.92 9.30 0.08
CA ASP A 99 -20.44 8.08 -0.53
C ASP A 99 -19.35 7.30 -1.27
N ILE A 100 -18.18 7.21 -0.67
CA ILE A 100 -17.03 6.50 -1.24
C ILE A 100 -16.75 5.27 -0.40
N ASN A 101 -16.64 4.10 -1.06
CA ASN A 101 -16.34 2.85 -0.40
C ASN A 101 -14.83 2.61 -0.38
N VAL A 102 -14.29 2.36 0.81
CA VAL A 102 -12.89 1.97 0.98
C VAL A 102 -12.79 0.46 0.77
N THR A 103 -12.02 0.05 -0.21
CA THR A 103 -11.85 -1.36 -0.53
C THR A 103 -10.64 -1.98 0.15
N GLN A 104 -9.66 -1.16 0.51
CA GLN A 104 -8.47 -1.61 1.22
C GLN A 104 -7.89 -0.45 2.00
N VAL A 105 -7.42 -0.72 3.20
CA VAL A 105 -6.71 0.28 4.00
C VAL A 105 -5.67 -0.42 4.86
N HIS A 106 -4.51 0.19 4.96
CA HIS A 106 -3.57 -0.14 6.00
C HIS A 106 -2.93 1.14 6.53
N ALA A 107 -2.62 1.12 7.79
CA ALA A 107 -2.01 2.25 8.47
C ALA A 107 -0.94 1.73 9.39
N THR A 108 0.14 2.48 9.50
CA THR A 108 1.21 2.11 10.40
C THR A 108 1.79 3.36 11.02
N THR A 109 2.24 3.21 12.25
CA THR A 109 2.90 4.27 12.98
C THR A 109 3.90 3.66 13.96
N THR A 110 4.85 4.47 14.35
CA THR A 110 5.76 4.18 15.44
C THR A 110 5.63 5.32 16.45
N ASP A 111 6.70 5.68 17.12
CA ASP A 111 6.70 6.84 18.01
C ASP A 111 6.83 8.17 17.25
N ALA A 112 6.80 8.13 15.93
CA ALA A 112 6.92 9.34 15.13
C ALA A 112 5.70 10.26 15.32
N PRO A 113 5.87 11.57 15.10
CA PRO A 113 4.76 12.52 15.23
C PRO A 113 3.71 12.40 14.13
N THR A 114 4.01 11.67 13.06
CA THR A 114 3.08 11.45 11.93
C THR A 114 2.84 9.98 11.69
N ALA A 115 1.68 9.68 11.13
CA ALA A 115 1.30 8.33 10.71
C ALA A 115 0.92 8.38 9.23
N GLU A 116 1.10 7.26 8.55
CA GLU A 116 0.72 7.16 7.15
C GLU A 116 -0.43 6.17 7.01
N VAL A 117 -1.47 6.61 6.31
CA VAL A 117 -2.62 5.78 5.97
C VAL A 117 -2.61 5.59 4.46
N VAL A 118 -2.58 4.33 4.03
CA VAL A 118 -2.60 3.98 2.61
C VAL A 118 -3.92 3.29 2.31
N LEU A 119 -4.65 3.81 1.35
CA LEU A 119 -5.97 3.27 1.07
C LEU A 119 -6.31 3.23 -0.42
N THR A 120 -7.19 2.31 -0.76
CA THR A 120 -7.77 2.18 -2.08
C THR A 120 -9.28 2.27 -1.95
N THR A 121 -9.90 2.95 -2.88
CA THR A 121 -11.36 3.16 -2.87
C THR A 121 -11.96 2.78 -4.22
N ASP A 122 -13.27 2.81 -4.28
CA ASP A 122 -14.00 2.62 -5.54
C ASP A 122 -13.91 3.86 -6.47
N ASP A 123 -13.40 4.98 -5.95
CA ASP A 123 -13.20 6.20 -6.74
C ASP A 123 -12.12 7.07 -6.09
N ASN A 124 -10.86 6.76 -6.42
CA ASN A 124 -9.72 7.45 -5.81
C ASN A 124 -9.67 8.95 -6.13
N VAL A 125 -10.17 9.36 -7.30
CA VAL A 125 -10.18 10.78 -7.67
C VAL A 125 -11.09 11.57 -6.72
N ARG A 126 -12.31 11.11 -6.54
CA ARG A 126 -13.26 11.74 -5.61
C ARG A 126 -12.78 11.63 -4.17
N ALA A 127 -12.16 10.51 -3.82
CA ALA A 127 -11.60 10.32 -2.49
C ALA A 127 -10.52 11.35 -2.18
N MET A 128 -9.60 11.59 -3.11
CA MET A 128 -8.56 12.59 -2.92
C MET A 128 -9.16 13.99 -2.76
N GLU A 129 -10.15 14.34 -3.56
CA GLU A 129 -10.84 15.63 -3.46
C GLU A 129 -11.47 15.80 -2.07
N ALA A 130 -12.16 14.77 -1.59
CA ALA A 130 -12.79 14.79 -0.28
C ALA A 130 -11.75 14.92 0.85
N LEU A 131 -10.66 14.16 0.77
CA LEU A 131 -9.62 14.18 1.79
C LEU A 131 -8.84 15.50 1.83
N MET A 132 -8.74 16.18 0.71
CA MET A 132 -8.06 17.48 0.66
C MET A 132 -8.83 18.57 1.40
N GLN A 133 -10.10 18.33 1.73
CA GLN A 133 -10.90 19.24 2.54
C GLN A 133 -10.74 18.99 4.04
N LEU A 134 -9.99 17.97 4.39
CA LEU A 134 -9.84 17.54 5.79
C LEU A 134 -9.00 18.50 6.64
#